data_49f04016986c1ff13adc2ce09ee15b05
#
_entry.id   49f04016986c1ff13adc2ce09ee15b05
#
_cell.length_a   1.000
_cell.length_b   1.000
_cell.length_c   1.000
_cell.angle_alpha   90.00
_cell.angle_beta   90.00
_cell.angle_gamma   90.00
#
_symmetry.space_group_name_H-M   'P 1'
#
loop_
_entity.id
_entity.type
_entity.pdbx_description
1 polymer ?
#
loop_
_entity_poly.entity_id
_entity_poly.type
_entity_poly.pdbx_seq_one_letter_code
_entity_poly.pdbx_strand_id
1 'polypeptide(L)'
;MPGERKPRAGGPGRWWRRRSLRARVTLASTAGLALALAAAAVLLSGALRLSLIRSLDNSARQGAREVASLQDAHRLPDPVPVVPGTITVQVLSSNGRIVNVSPDADRLVPLLPPAVAAANARDGRAVFLNGRPYGLPDTVRVATAATRDGGTVIAAVAYNQVGESLASLTRALVIGTPLLLALLAGASWLIAGSTLRPVTELRRGAQDVTRTGRPRALPVPEARDEVRNLALTLNDMLSRLGAAQERQRGLVSDTAHELRSPIASIRAQLEVALDHPDGQDWRQTASDVLADTLRLSRLAEDLLALARLDERDTRRPPRRRVDLTGLVQEEVGRYADARVPVRLAGAGPAAVTGDPDGLHRMLSNLIDNATRYAQSQVAVSVSMEGKNARLSVTDDGPGIPAADRERAFGRFTRLEAARSREDDDEGGAGLGLAIVRATAQAHGGSAWLEDAGPGLRAVVLLPAAAGGRPASPAPSRPASTKPPRAAAQ
;
A
#
# COMPACT_ATOMS: atom_id res chain seq x y z
N MET A 1 32.27 -9.44 41.89
CA MET A 1 32.10 -8.06 41.37
C MET A 1 31.64 -8.13 39.93
N PRO A 2 30.35 -7.93 39.60
CA PRO A 2 29.88 -7.87 38.20
C PRO A 2 30.07 -6.44 37.68
N GLY A 3 30.80 -6.31 36.58
CA GLY A 3 31.13 -5.04 35.95
C GLY A 3 29.89 -4.29 35.41
N GLU A 4 29.77 -3.04 35.81
CA GLU A 4 28.80 -2.06 35.32
C GLU A 4 28.98 -1.84 33.80
N ARG A 5 28.05 -2.35 33.02
CA ARG A 5 27.96 -2.00 31.60
C ARG A 5 27.40 -0.57 31.48
N LYS A 6 28.29 0.40 31.20
CA LYS A 6 27.91 1.76 30.81
C LYS A 6 26.87 1.70 29.64
N PRO A 7 25.77 2.48 29.72
CA PRO A 7 24.81 2.55 28.64
C PRO A 7 25.50 3.16 27.39
N ARG A 8 25.51 2.38 26.29
CA ARG A 8 25.97 2.86 24.99
C ARG A 8 25.13 4.06 24.57
N ALA A 9 25.76 5.22 24.49
CA ALA A 9 25.15 6.44 23.94
C ALA A 9 24.49 6.12 22.58
N GLY A 10 23.20 6.29 22.52
CA GLY A 10 22.41 6.03 21.31
C GLY A 10 22.83 7.03 20.22
N GLY A 11 23.45 6.55 19.14
CA GLY A 11 23.88 7.37 18.04
C GLY A 11 22.73 8.19 17.41
N PRO A 12 23.04 9.30 16.72
CA PRO A 12 22.06 10.28 16.20
C PRO A 12 20.96 9.65 15.32
N GLY A 13 21.19 8.49 14.70
CA GLY A 13 20.22 7.78 13.87
C GLY A 13 19.04 7.20 14.65
N ARG A 14 19.20 6.84 15.96
CA ARG A 14 18.10 6.29 16.77
C ARG A 14 17.12 7.37 17.22
N TRP A 15 17.62 8.58 17.55
CA TRP A 15 16.80 9.73 17.90
C TRP A 15 15.93 10.19 16.73
N TRP A 16 16.49 10.23 15.51
CA TRP A 16 15.80 10.58 14.26
C TRP A 16 14.66 9.61 13.94
N ARG A 17 14.86 8.31 14.13
CA ARG A 17 13.84 7.27 13.85
C ARG A 17 12.64 7.33 14.78
N ARG A 18 12.78 7.90 15.98
CA ARG A 18 11.69 8.00 16.98
C ARG A 18 10.80 9.24 16.80
N ARG A 19 11.16 10.16 15.95
CA ARG A 19 10.36 11.36 15.67
C ARG A 19 9.22 11.06 14.69
N SER A 20 8.07 11.77 14.88
CA SER A 20 6.94 11.70 13.95
C SER A 20 7.36 12.14 12.54
N LEU A 21 6.71 11.60 11.51
CA LEU A 21 7.01 11.96 10.12
C LEU A 21 6.91 13.48 9.90
N ARG A 22 5.90 14.11 10.50
CA ARG A 22 5.72 15.56 10.51
C ARG A 22 6.95 16.30 11.03
N ALA A 23 7.48 15.90 12.20
CA ALA A 23 8.68 16.50 12.78
C ALA A 23 9.93 16.27 11.92
N ARG A 24 10.07 15.11 11.31
CA ARG A 24 11.21 14.79 10.43
C ARG A 24 11.22 15.63 9.17
N VAL A 25 10.06 15.78 8.51
CA VAL A 25 9.92 16.61 7.31
C VAL A 25 10.21 18.07 7.64
N THR A 26 9.59 18.64 8.71
CA THR A 26 9.83 20.03 9.12
C THR A 26 11.30 20.27 9.47
N LEU A 27 11.95 19.39 10.25
CA LEU A 27 13.36 19.54 10.60
C LEU A 27 14.29 19.44 9.38
N ALA A 28 14.04 18.49 8.47
CA ALA A 28 14.85 18.33 7.28
C ALA A 28 14.74 19.54 6.35
N SER A 29 13.53 20.02 6.08
CA SER A 29 13.28 21.21 5.24
C SER A 29 13.87 22.48 5.85
N THR A 30 13.69 22.68 7.17
CA THR A 30 14.23 23.84 7.88
C THR A 30 15.77 23.82 7.91
N ALA A 31 16.39 22.65 8.16
CA ALA A 31 17.85 22.51 8.16
C ALA A 31 18.46 22.75 6.77
N GLY A 32 17.84 22.18 5.72
CA GLY A 32 18.28 22.41 4.34
C GLY A 32 18.19 23.90 3.95
N LEU A 33 17.09 24.55 4.31
CA LEU A 33 16.90 25.97 4.05
C LEU A 33 17.88 26.83 4.85
N ALA A 34 18.14 26.50 6.13
CA ALA A 34 19.11 27.19 6.95
C ALA A 34 20.51 27.15 6.35
N LEU A 35 20.91 25.98 5.85
CA LEU A 35 22.21 25.82 5.17
C LEU A 35 22.28 26.67 3.89
N ALA A 36 21.20 26.66 3.08
CA ALA A 36 21.15 27.47 1.85
C ALA A 36 21.22 28.98 2.14
N LEU A 37 20.45 29.42 3.15
CA LEU A 37 20.48 30.85 3.56
C LEU A 37 21.83 31.25 4.14
N ALA A 38 22.48 30.42 4.95
CA ALA A 38 23.83 30.67 5.45
C ALA A 38 24.86 30.80 4.31
N ALA A 39 24.82 29.89 3.34
CA ALA A 39 25.68 29.95 2.16
C ALA A 39 25.40 31.21 1.34
N ALA A 40 24.16 31.57 1.11
CA ALA A 40 23.78 32.80 0.40
C ALA A 40 24.25 34.07 1.14
N ALA A 41 24.12 34.11 2.48
CA ALA A 41 24.60 35.23 3.30
C ALA A 41 26.12 35.40 3.20
N VAL A 42 26.89 34.30 3.26
CA VAL A 42 28.36 34.35 3.10
C VAL A 42 28.76 34.85 1.71
N LEU A 43 28.13 34.33 0.66
CA LEU A 43 28.39 34.74 -0.73
C LEU A 43 28.02 36.20 -0.95
N LEU A 44 26.87 36.64 -0.48
CA LEU A 44 26.41 38.05 -0.62
C LEU A 44 27.34 39.00 0.12
N SER A 45 27.68 38.68 1.37
CA SER A 45 28.61 39.50 2.17
C SER A 45 30.01 39.59 1.51
N GLY A 46 30.52 38.45 1.00
CA GLY A 46 31.78 38.41 0.27
C GLY A 46 31.75 39.21 -1.03
N ALA A 47 30.70 39.05 -1.83
CA ALA A 47 30.55 39.79 -3.09
C ALA A 47 30.41 41.30 -2.85
N LEU A 48 29.62 41.72 -1.86
CA LEU A 48 29.47 43.12 -1.49
C LEU A 48 30.79 43.72 -1.03
N ARG A 49 31.53 43.02 -0.14
CA ARG A 49 32.86 43.45 0.33
C ARG A 49 33.83 43.65 -0.82
N LEU A 50 33.92 42.68 -1.76
CA LEU A 50 34.79 42.79 -2.94
C LEU A 50 34.39 43.97 -3.86
N SER A 51 33.10 44.17 -4.05
CA SER A 51 32.55 45.26 -4.87
C SER A 51 32.90 46.63 -4.27
N LEU A 52 32.64 46.79 -2.95
CA LEU A 52 32.94 48.05 -2.24
C LEU A 52 34.45 48.35 -2.21
N ILE A 53 35.32 47.37 -1.95
CA ILE A 53 36.78 47.54 -2.01
C ILE A 53 37.22 47.97 -3.41
N ARG A 54 36.71 47.33 -4.48
CA ARG A 54 37.02 47.75 -5.87
C ARG A 54 36.56 49.19 -6.15
N SER A 55 35.38 49.56 -5.65
CA SER A 55 34.90 50.95 -5.79
C SER A 55 35.83 51.94 -5.12
N LEU A 56 36.27 51.65 -3.86
CA LEU A 56 37.25 52.51 -3.17
C LEU A 56 38.57 52.59 -3.89
N ASP A 57 39.09 51.46 -4.40
CA ASP A 57 40.34 51.45 -5.21
C ASP A 57 40.24 52.32 -6.46
N ASN A 58 39.10 52.24 -7.15
CA ASN A 58 38.83 53.04 -8.33
C ASN A 58 38.75 54.54 -7.99
N SER A 59 38.05 54.91 -6.93
CA SER A 59 37.91 56.32 -6.49
C SER A 59 39.26 56.90 -6.05
N ALA A 60 40.07 56.15 -5.27
CA ALA A 60 41.37 56.55 -4.82
C ALA A 60 42.34 56.73 -6.02
N ARG A 61 42.33 55.76 -6.94
CA ARG A 61 43.19 55.85 -8.17
C ARG A 61 42.77 56.99 -9.09
N GLN A 62 41.45 57.17 -9.25
CA GLN A 62 40.94 58.28 -10.08
C GLN A 62 41.37 59.63 -9.49
N GLY A 63 41.13 59.83 -8.16
CA GLY A 63 41.54 61.05 -7.47
C GLY A 63 43.03 61.28 -7.55
N ALA A 64 43.90 60.26 -7.36
CA ALA A 64 45.31 60.36 -7.48
C ALA A 64 45.78 60.79 -8.92
N ARG A 65 45.15 60.16 -9.95
CA ARG A 65 45.46 60.49 -11.37
C ARG A 65 44.98 61.86 -11.77
N GLU A 66 43.85 62.31 -11.34
CA GLU A 66 43.27 63.62 -11.64
C GLU A 66 44.15 64.69 -11.06
N VAL A 67 44.52 64.57 -9.77
CA VAL A 67 45.43 65.52 -9.14
C VAL A 67 46.83 65.46 -9.78
N ALA A 68 47.38 64.30 -10.16
CA ALA A 68 48.65 64.19 -10.87
C ALA A 68 48.56 64.88 -12.22
N SER A 69 47.49 64.79 -12.97
CA SER A 69 47.28 65.48 -14.23
C SER A 69 47.25 67.04 -14.08
N LEU A 70 46.64 67.52 -13.01
CA LEU A 70 46.61 68.95 -12.67
C LEU A 70 47.98 69.46 -12.26
N GLN A 71 48.73 68.68 -11.51
CA GLN A 71 50.15 68.98 -11.15
C GLN A 71 51.02 69.06 -12.39
N ASP A 72 50.94 68.09 -13.27
CA ASP A 72 51.72 68.06 -14.54
C ASP A 72 51.36 69.21 -15.48
N ALA A 73 50.14 69.73 -15.38
CA ALA A 73 49.68 70.90 -16.11
C ALA A 73 50.06 72.26 -15.44
N HIS A 74 50.72 72.25 -14.27
CA HIS A 74 50.98 73.40 -13.41
C HIS A 74 49.73 74.20 -13.07
N ARG A 75 48.58 73.55 -12.93
CA ARG A 75 47.23 74.11 -12.62
C ARG A 75 46.72 73.69 -11.29
N LEU A 76 47.54 73.06 -10.45
CA LEU A 76 47.07 72.57 -9.15
C LEU A 76 47.04 73.77 -8.14
N PRO A 77 45.84 74.12 -7.62
CA PRO A 77 45.72 75.13 -6.57
C PRO A 77 46.18 74.60 -5.20
N ASP A 78 46.58 75.48 -4.29
CA ASP A 78 46.88 75.19 -2.90
C ASP A 78 45.80 75.90 -2.00
N PRO A 79 44.97 75.16 -1.30
CA PRO A 79 44.88 73.72 -1.11
C PRO A 79 44.33 73.01 -2.35
N VAL A 80 44.62 71.66 -2.46
CA VAL A 80 44.07 70.79 -3.52
C VAL A 80 42.54 70.74 -3.41
N PRO A 81 41.83 71.10 -4.51
CA PRO A 81 40.36 71.15 -4.46
C PRO A 81 39.76 69.75 -4.49
N VAL A 82 39.46 69.17 -3.34
CA VAL A 82 38.75 67.92 -3.16
C VAL A 82 37.52 68.17 -2.24
N VAL A 83 36.51 67.36 -2.42
CA VAL A 83 35.37 67.41 -1.49
C VAL A 83 35.82 66.88 -0.12
N PRO A 84 35.72 67.75 0.93
CA PRO A 84 36.20 67.40 2.28
C PRO A 84 35.49 66.08 2.78
N GLY A 85 36.32 65.23 3.40
CA GLY A 85 35.83 63.95 3.95
C GLY A 85 35.65 62.82 2.95
N THR A 86 35.81 63.06 1.62
CA THR A 86 35.67 61.98 0.62
C THR A 86 37.05 61.43 0.21
N ILE A 87 37.98 62.30 -0.14
CA ILE A 87 39.32 61.91 -0.55
C ILE A 87 40.36 62.89 0.09
N THR A 88 41.32 62.32 0.77
CA THR A 88 42.47 63.10 1.28
C THR A 88 43.66 62.98 0.35
N VAL A 89 44.25 64.07 -0.10
CA VAL A 89 45.34 64.07 -1.08
C VAL A 89 46.56 64.75 -0.52
N GLN A 90 47.72 64.14 -0.75
CA GLN A 90 49.04 64.75 -0.56
C GLN A 90 49.86 64.65 -1.87
N VAL A 91 50.56 65.70 -2.23
CA VAL A 91 51.44 65.71 -3.36
C VAL A 91 52.90 65.83 -2.86
N LEU A 92 53.67 64.80 -3.20
CA LEU A 92 55.10 64.75 -2.87
C LEU A 92 55.93 65.13 -4.08
N SER A 93 56.95 65.93 -3.86
CA SER A 93 57.99 66.23 -4.86
C SER A 93 58.93 65.04 -5.06
N SER A 94 59.83 65.08 -6.06
CA SER A 94 60.81 64.04 -6.33
C SER A 94 61.75 63.73 -5.17
N ASN A 95 62.02 64.76 -4.32
CA ASN A 95 62.81 64.60 -3.10
C ASN A 95 62.01 64.20 -1.84
N GLY A 96 60.72 63.82 -1.98
CA GLY A 96 59.86 63.31 -0.92
C GLY A 96 59.26 64.36 0.01
N ARG A 97 59.41 65.68 -0.29
CA ARG A 97 58.76 66.75 0.49
C ARG A 97 57.33 66.94 0.02
N ILE A 98 56.42 67.23 0.96
CA ILE A 98 55.03 67.58 0.69
C ILE A 98 55.00 68.97 0.05
N VAL A 99 54.43 69.08 -1.17
CA VAL A 99 54.29 70.36 -1.91
C VAL A 99 52.89 70.93 -1.77
N ASN A 100 51.88 70.10 -2.02
CA ASN A 100 50.44 70.46 -1.95
C ASN A 100 49.68 69.45 -1.19
N VAL A 101 48.59 69.85 -0.51
CA VAL A 101 47.72 68.99 0.28
C VAL A 101 46.26 69.38 0.10
N SER A 102 45.35 68.42 0.33
CA SER A 102 43.93 68.72 0.54
C SER A 102 43.71 69.36 1.93
N PRO A 103 42.58 70.04 2.17
CA PRO A 103 42.30 70.73 3.44
C PRO A 103 42.40 69.84 4.67
N ASP A 104 42.06 68.56 4.51
CA ASP A 104 41.96 67.56 5.59
C ASP A 104 43.30 66.77 5.72
N ALA A 105 44.34 67.07 4.99
CA ALA A 105 45.59 66.33 5.00
C ALA A 105 46.63 66.99 5.90
N ASP A 106 47.45 66.16 6.56
CA ASP A 106 48.63 66.65 7.29
C ASP A 106 49.66 67.19 6.29
N ARG A 107 50.17 68.41 6.61
CA ARG A 107 51.19 69.05 5.79
C ARG A 107 52.63 68.67 6.17
N LEU A 108 52.79 68.00 7.32
CA LEU A 108 54.12 67.77 7.90
C LEU A 108 54.59 66.35 7.71
N VAL A 109 53.63 65.37 7.76
CA VAL A 109 53.93 63.94 7.72
C VAL A 109 53.30 63.32 6.47
N PRO A 110 54.09 62.69 5.59
CA PRO A 110 53.54 61.99 4.42
C PRO A 110 52.84 60.73 4.84
N LEU A 111 51.63 60.46 4.27
CA LEU A 111 50.81 59.30 4.54
C LEU A 111 51.55 57.99 4.24
N LEU A 112 52.43 57.98 3.27
CA LEU A 112 53.29 56.85 2.94
C LEU A 112 54.75 57.33 2.88
N PRO A 113 55.72 56.53 3.31
CA PRO A 113 57.12 56.80 3.07
C PRO A 113 57.37 57.06 1.57
N PRO A 114 58.11 58.06 1.18
CA PRO A 114 58.28 58.48 -0.24
C PRO A 114 58.71 57.32 -1.17
N ALA A 115 59.59 56.43 -0.70
CA ALA A 115 60.02 55.26 -1.45
C ALA A 115 58.88 54.26 -1.70
N VAL A 116 58.02 54.07 -0.70
CA VAL A 116 56.79 53.16 -0.78
C VAL A 116 55.78 53.81 -1.71
N ALA A 117 55.54 55.10 -1.56
CA ALA A 117 54.58 55.80 -2.42
C ALA A 117 55.00 55.72 -3.90
N ALA A 118 56.26 55.93 -4.20
CA ALA A 118 56.83 55.82 -5.57
C ALA A 118 56.78 54.39 -6.11
N ALA A 119 57.01 53.36 -5.28
CA ALA A 119 56.86 51.93 -5.67
C ALA A 119 55.44 51.62 -6.00
N ASN A 120 54.47 51.97 -5.11
CA ASN A 120 53.05 51.73 -5.32
C ASN A 120 52.50 52.47 -6.55
N ALA A 121 53.03 53.67 -6.86
CA ALA A 121 52.64 54.43 -8.06
C ALA A 121 53.04 53.70 -9.35
N ARG A 122 54.22 53.03 -9.38
CA ARG A 122 54.67 52.21 -10.49
C ARG A 122 53.86 50.92 -10.66
N ASP A 123 53.58 50.28 -9.54
CA ASP A 123 52.85 48.97 -9.54
C ASP A 123 51.32 49.14 -9.67
N GLY A 124 50.81 50.37 -9.53
CA GLY A 124 49.35 50.64 -9.49
C GLY A 124 48.61 50.01 -8.31
N ARG A 125 49.34 49.64 -7.22
CA ARG A 125 48.78 48.98 -6.06
C ARG A 125 48.15 49.99 -5.10
N ALA A 126 46.92 49.67 -4.67
CA ALA A 126 46.27 50.34 -3.53
C ALA A 126 46.56 49.57 -2.24
N VAL A 127 46.85 50.25 -1.13
CA VAL A 127 47.18 49.63 0.15
C VAL A 127 46.25 50.12 1.25
N PHE A 128 46.07 49.32 2.29
CA PHE A 128 45.38 49.75 3.50
C PHE A 128 46.42 50.43 4.43
N LEU A 129 45.98 51.54 5.04
CA LEU A 129 46.76 52.27 5.99
C LEU A 129 45.92 52.58 7.22
N ASN A 130 46.54 52.52 8.42
CA ASN A 130 45.93 53.08 9.63
C ASN A 130 45.99 54.60 9.55
N GLY A 131 44.80 55.23 9.48
CA GLY A 131 44.73 56.72 9.32
C GLY A 131 44.85 57.49 10.61
N ARG A 132 44.67 56.87 11.78
CA ARG A 132 44.65 57.54 13.11
C ARG A 132 45.86 58.41 13.37
N PRO A 133 47.11 57.98 13.05
CA PRO A 133 48.27 58.82 13.30
C PRO A 133 48.32 60.12 12.44
N TYR A 134 47.46 60.15 11.41
CA TYR A 134 47.43 61.28 10.44
C TYR A 134 46.10 62.08 10.58
N GLY A 135 45.33 61.89 11.67
CA GLY A 135 44.03 62.57 11.84
C GLY A 135 42.94 62.08 10.93
N LEU A 136 43.13 60.94 10.25
CA LEU A 136 42.19 60.36 9.33
C LEU A 136 41.42 59.22 10.04
N PRO A 137 40.30 58.71 9.47
CA PRO A 137 39.59 57.57 9.98
C PRO A 137 40.52 56.35 10.15
N ASP A 138 40.10 55.42 11.06
CA ASP A 138 40.89 54.26 11.50
C ASP A 138 41.56 53.48 10.34
N THR A 139 40.83 53.28 9.28
CA THR A 139 41.34 52.55 8.11
C THR A 139 41.04 53.36 6.86
N VAL A 140 42.09 53.65 6.09
CA VAL A 140 41.99 54.32 4.80
C VAL A 140 42.57 53.44 3.69
N ARG A 141 41.99 53.55 2.52
CA ARG A 141 42.50 52.93 1.30
C ARG A 141 43.27 53.92 0.52
N VAL A 142 44.58 53.67 0.31
CA VAL A 142 45.52 54.63 -0.30
C VAL A 142 45.94 54.15 -1.69
N ALA A 143 45.79 55.00 -2.67
CA ALA A 143 46.34 54.80 -4.01
C ALA A 143 47.32 55.94 -4.36
N THR A 144 48.27 55.64 -5.23
CA THR A 144 49.29 56.60 -5.62
C THR A 144 49.38 56.74 -7.14
N ALA A 145 49.79 57.93 -7.62
CA ALA A 145 50.02 58.16 -9.01
C ALA A 145 51.38 58.99 -9.17
N ALA A 146 52.18 58.62 -10.13
CA ALA A 146 53.39 59.36 -10.44
C ALA A 146 53.09 60.61 -11.25
N THR A 147 53.82 61.70 -11.01
CA THR A 147 53.80 62.91 -11.82
C THR A 147 55.03 62.96 -12.78
N ARG A 148 54.97 63.74 -13.85
CA ARG A 148 56.04 63.88 -14.85
C ARG A 148 57.32 64.41 -14.25
N ASP A 149 57.23 65.25 -13.22
CA ASP A 149 58.40 65.85 -12.52
C ASP A 149 59.05 64.87 -11.51
N GLY A 150 58.69 63.56 -11.56
CA GLY A 150 59.25 62.56 -10.66
C GLY A 150 58.61 62.57 -9.24
N GLY A 151 57.63 63.40 -9.00
CA GLY A 151 56.84 63.43 -7.76
C GLY A 151 55.80 62.33 -7.69
N THR A 152 55.06 62.25 -6.57
CA THR A 152 54.02 61.23 -6.37
C THR A 152 52.84 61.88 -5.68
N VAL A 153 51.67 61.67 -6.24
CA VAL A 153 50.38 61.99 -5.60
C VAL A 153 49.85 60.78 -4.80
N ILE A 154 49.53 61.04 -3.55
CA ILE A 154 48.89 60.04 -2.64
C ILE A 154 47.46 60.47 -2.42
N ALA A 155 46.55 59.59 -2.74
CA ALA A 155 45.07 59.76 -2.47
C ALA A 155 44.57 58.69 -1.51
N ALA A 156 44.00 59.12 -0.42
CA ALA A 156 43.45 58.26 0.59
C ALA A 156 41.88 58.39 0.68
N VAL A 157 41.18 57.26 0.71
CA VAL A 157 39.72 57.23 0.83
C VAL A 157 39.36 56.46 2.11
N ALA A 158 38.42 56.96 2.87
CA ALA A 158 37.98 56.35 4.14
C ALA A 158 37.30 55.02 3.91
N TYR A 159 37.67 53.99 4.68
CA TYR A 159 37.06 52.65 4.62
C TYR A 159 35.84 52.50 5.56
N ASN A 160 35.59 53.46 6.46
CA ASN A 160 34.52 53.39 7.47
C ASN A 160 33.12 53.15 6.87
N GLN A 161 32.78 53.74 5.74
CA GLN A 161 31.49 53.54 5.04
C GLN A 161 31.29 52.09 4.60
N VAL A 162 32.36 51.40 4.18
CA VAL A 162 32.31 49.99 3.86
C VAL A 162 32.05 49.17 5.10
N GLY A 163 32.72 49.49 6.21
CA GLY A 163 32.50 48.82 7.51
C GLY A 163 31.05 48.96 8.00
N GLU A 164 30.48 50.16 7.93
CA GLU A 164 29.10 50.45 8.33
C GLU A 164 28.07 49.72 7.44
N SER A 165 28.29 49.73 6.13
CA SER A 165 27.43 49.02 5.18
C SER A 165 27.43 47.51 5.41
N LEU A 166 28.61 46.92 5.64
CA LEU A 166 28.74 45.50 5.96
C LEU A 166 28.14 45.16 7.33
N ALA A 167 28.33 46.01 8.35
CA ALA A 167 27.72 45.83 9.67
C ALA A 167 26.17 45.89 9.61
N SER A 168 25.63 46.82 8.81
CA SER A 168 24.19 46.94 8.60
C SER A 168 23.61 45.68 7.92
N LEU A 169 24.28 45.23 6.84
CA LEU A 169 23.91 43.97 6.16
C LEU A 169 23.95 42.78 7.14
N THR A 170 25.05 42.67 7.90
CA THR A 170 25.22 41.57 8.86
C THR A 170 24.13 41.58 9.91
N ARG A 171 23.77 42.75 10.48
CA ARG A 171 22.66 42.87 11.44
C ARG A 171 21.34 42.46 10.82
N ALA A 172 21.04 42.89 9.60
CA ALA A 172 19.81 42.49 8.89
C ALA A 172 19.75 40.97 8.66
N LEU A 173 20.87 40.34 8.30
CA LEU A 173 20.95 38.89 8.10
C LEU A 173 20.82 38.11 9.41
N VAL A 174 21.48 38.56 10.50
CA VAL A 174 21.43 37.88 11.82
C VAL A 174 20.04 37.93 12.43
N ILE A 175 19.28 38.99 12.21
CA ILE A 175 17.91 39.14 12.72
C ILE A 175 16.90 38.52 11.76
N GLY A 176 17.01 38.80 10.47
CA GLY A 176 16.05 38.43 9.45
C GLY A 176 16.04 36.91 9.16
N THR A 177 17.24 36.28 9.14
CA THR A 177 17.33 34.83 8.84
C THR A 177 16.64 33.96 9.86
N PRO A 178 16.85 34.10 11.19
CA PRO A 178 16.11 33.29 12.18
C PRO A 178 14.60 33.54 12.14
N LEU A 179 14.17 34.78 11.93
CA LEU A 179 12.75 35.10 11.84
C LEU A 179 12.10 34.42 10.63
N LEU A 180 12.74 34.46 9.47
CA LEU A 180 12.29 33.79 8.26
C LEU A 180 12.26 32.26 8.45
N LEU A 181 13.30 31.69 9.07
CA LEU A 181 13.33 30.26 9.37
C LEU A 181 12.21 29.83 10.34
N ALA A 182 11.94 30.63 11.36
CA ALA A 182 10.84 30.35 12.29
C ALA A 182 9.47 30.37 11.60
N LEU A 183 9.23 31.38 10.74
CA LEU A 183 8.00 31.48 9.97
C LEU A 183 7.85 30.29 9.01
N LEU A 184 8.87 29.93 8.28
CA LEU A 184 8.84 28.80 7.33
C LEU A 184 8.74 27.45 8.03
N ALA A 185 9.38 27.30 9.19
CA ALA A 185 9.20 26.11 10.04
C ALA A 185 7.76 25.97 10.54
N GLY A 186 7.14 27.07 10.97
CA GLY A 186 5.73 27.11 11.35
C GLY A 186 4.78 26.74 10.20
N ALA A 187 5.00 27.36 9.04
CA ALA A 187 4.23 27.05 7.83
C ALA A 187 4.38 25.59 7.42
N SER A 188 5.63 25.07 7.37
CA SER A 188 5.89 23.66 7.06
C SER A 188 5.25 22.71 8.06
N TRP A 189 5.24 23.06 9.34
CA TRP A 189 4.57 22.29 10.38
C TRP A 189 3.04 22.24 10.20
N LEU A 190 2.40 23.33 9.84
CA LEU A 190 0.96 23.40 9.56
C LEU A 190 0.59 22.59 8.31
N ILE A 191 1.33 22.78 7.21
CA ILE A 191 1.10 22.05 5.95
C ILE A 191 1.29 20.55 6.14
N ALA A 192 2.41 20.11 6.74
CA ALA A 192 2.64 18.70 7.02
C ALA A 192 1.54 18.10 7.93
N GLY A 193 0.99 18.90 8.84
CA GLY A 193 -0.12 18.49 9.70
C GLY A 193 -1.43 18.24 8.95
N SER A 194 -1.80 19.16 8.06
CA SER A 194 -3.03 19.06 7.27
C SER A 194 -2.95 17.91 6.25
N THR A 195 -1.82 17.77 5.55
CA THR A 195 -1.60 16.74 4.54
C THR A 195 -1.60 15.31 5.12
N LEU A 196 -1.09 15.13 6.35
CA LEU A 196 -1.04 13.81 7.02
C LEU A 196 -2.29 13.48 7.87
N ARG A 197 -3.23 14.41 8.01
CA ARG A 197 -4.47 14.19 8.76
C ARG A 197 -5.31 13.02 8.20
N PRO A 198 -5.58 12.94 6.88
CA PRO A 198 -6.36 11.84 6.30
C PRO A 198 -5.73 10.46 6.58
N VAL A 199 -4.40 10.34 6.51
CA VAL A 199 -3.69 9.08 6.84
C VAL A 199 -3.91 8.67 8.29
N THR A 200 -3.95 9.64 9.21
CA THR A 200 -4.21 9.38 10.63
C THR A 200 -5.67 8.93 10.86
N GLU A 201 -6.61 9.48 10.13
CA GLU A 201 -8.03 9.11 10.17
C GLU A 201 -8.25 7.70 9.59
N LEU A 202 -7.62 7.36 8.46
CA LEU A 202 -7.64 6.01 7.90
C LEU A 202 -7.07 4.98 8.89
N ARG A 203 -5.93 5.29 9.53
CA ARG A 203 -5.33 4.40 10.54
C ARG A 203 -6.26 4.16 11.72
N ARG A 204 -6.91 5.22 12.25
CA ARG A 204 -7.85 5.10 13.37
C ARG A 204 -9.07 4.26 12.97
N GLY A 205 -9.65 4.54 11.79
CA GLY A 205 -10.77 3.75 11.28
C GLY A 205 -10.42 2.26 11.12
N ALA A 206 -9.24 1.94 10.57
CA ALA A 206 -8.78 0.56 10.47
C ALA A 206 -8.57 -0.11 11.84
N GLN A 207 -8.04 0.62 12.84
CA GLN A 207 -7.93 0.14 14.22
C GLN A 207 -9.29 -0.14 14.86
N ASP A 208 -10.28 0.71 14.62
CA ASP A 208 -11.64 0.52 15.14
C ASP A 208 -12.31 -0.71 14.52
N VAL A 209 -12.12 -0.96 13.22
CA VAL A 209 -12.58 -2.20 12.57
C VAL A 209 -11.95 -3.42 13.23
N THR A 210 -10.63 -3.40 13.48
CA THR A 210 -9.92 -4.52 14.13
C THR A 210 -10.42 -4.74 15.56
N ARG A 211 -10.73 -3.69 16.31
CA ARG A 211 -11.22 -3.76 17.69
C ARG A 211 -12.66 -4.23 17.79
N THR A 212 -13.53 -3.76 16.91
CA THR A 212 -14.97 -4.04 16.96
C THR A 212 -15.38 -5.29 16.17
N GLY A 213 -14.52 -5.75 15.26
CA GLY A 213 -14.81 -6.84 14.33
C GLY A 213 -15.94 -6.49 13.33
N ARG A 214 -16.30 -5.21 13.20
CA ARG A 214 -17.35 -4.73 12.30
C ARG A 214 -16.75 -3.91 11.17
N PRO A 215 -16.75 -4.41 9.93
CA PRO A 215 -16.27 -3.66 8.78
C PRO A 215 -17.16 -2.41 8.59
N ARG A 216 -16.53 -1.24 8.72
CA ARG A 216 -17.18 0.04 8.44
C ARG A 216 -16.36 0.76 7.39
N ALA A 217 -17.03 1.43 6.44
CA ALA A 217 -16.35 2.21 5.44
C ALA A 217 -15.50 3.33 6.07
N LEU A 218 -14.26 3.45 5.62
CA LEU A 218 -13.34 4.51 6.01
C LEU A 218 -13.64 5.78 5.22
N PRO A 219 -13.40 6.97 5.79
CA PRO A 219 -13.59 8.22 5.08
C PRO A 219 -12.66 8.29 3.86
N VAL A 220 -13.21 8.67 2.71
CA VAL A 220 -12.46 8.84 1.47
C VAL A 220 -12.14 10.33 1.30
N PRO A 221 -10.85 10.73 1.24
CA PRO A 221 -10.46 12.12 1.00
C PRO A 221 -10.98 12.64 -0.34
N GLU A 222 -11.30 13.94 -0.41
CA GLU A 222 -11.75 14.58 -1.66
C GLU A 222 -10.60 14.76 -2.66
N ALA A 223 -9.36 14.96 -2.17
CA ALA A 223 -8.16 15.05 -3.00
C ALA A 223 -7.98 13.78 -3.83
N ARG A 224 -7.66 13.94 -5.11
CA ARG A 224 -7.40 12.81 -6.04
C ARG A 224 -5.93 12.44 -6.02
N ASP A 225 -5.46 11.91 -4.91
CA ASP A 225 -4.08 11.55 -4.64
C ASP A 225 -3.95 10.06 -4.24
N GLU A 226 -2.74 9.67 -3.87
CA GLU A 226 -2.41 8.30 -3.45
C GLU A 226 -3.17 7.90 -2.18
N VAL A 227 -3.50 8.88 -1.30
CA VAL A 227 -4.23 8.61 -0.05
C VAL A 227 -5.68 8.25 -0.34
N ARG A 228 -6.30 8.90 -1.33
CA ARG A 228 -7.64 8.53 -1.82
C ARG A 228 -7.64 7.12 -2.41
N ASN A 229 -6.67 6.79 -3.25
CA ASN A 229 -6.57 5.46 -3.85
C ASN A 229 -6.39 4.37 -2.77
N LEU A 230 -5.58 4.65 -1.75
CA LEU A 230 -5.42 3.78 -0.59
C LEU A 230 -6.74 3.59 0.16
N ALA A 231 -7.49 4.67 0.41
CA ALA A 231 -8.78 4.62 1.09
C ALA A 231 -9.81 3.77 0.33
N LEU A 232 -9.87 3.91 -1.00
CA LEU A 232 -10.75 3.11 -1.86
C LEU A 232 -10.38 1.62 -1.83
N THR A 233 -9.09 1.30 -1.94
CA THR A 233 -8.59 -0.08 -1.87
C THR A 233 -8.91 -0.72 -0.52
N LEU A 234 -8.70 0.00 0.58
CA LEU A 234 -9.05 -0.47 1.93
C LEU A 234 -10.55 -0.69 2.07
N ASN A 235 -11.39 0.20 1.54
CA ASN A 235 -12.85 0.04 1.58
C ASN A 235 -13.31 -1.18 0.77
N ASP A 236 -12.71 -1.47 -0.39
CA ASP A 236 -13.01 -2.70 -1.14
C ASP A 236 -12.64 -3.96 -0.32
N MET A 237 -11.46 -3.96 0.32
CA MET A 237 -11.05 -5.06 1.20
C MET A 237 -12.00 -5.23 2.39
N LEU A 238 -12.39 -4.13 3.05
CA LEU A 238 -13.34 -4.16 4.18
C LEU A 238 -14.72 -4.64 3.76
N SER A 239 -15.21 -4.25 2.59
CA SER A 239 -16.48 -4.72 2.01
C SER A 239 -16.44 -6.24 1.77
N ARG A 240 -15.37 -6.75 1.17
CA ARG A 240 -15.16 -8.20 0.96
C ARG A 240 -15.09 -8.96 2.28
N LEU A 241 -14.38 -8.41 3.27
CA LEU A 241 -14.30 -9.01 4.60
C LEU A 241 -15.67 -9.06 5.28
N GLY A 242 -16.45 -7.98 5.20
CA GLY A 242 -17.81 -7.91 5.73
C GLY A 242 -18.72 -8.96 5.11
N ALA A 243 -18.73 -9.04 3.79
CA ALA A 243 -19.51 -10.05 3.07
C ALA A 243 -19.09 -11.50 3.40
N ALA A 244 -17.79 -11.73 3.66
CA ALA A 244 -17.30 -13.03 4.08
C ALA A 244 -17.76 -13.38 5.51
N GLN A 245 -17.70 -12.42 6.45
CA GLN A 245 -18.17 -12.61 7.83
C GLN A 245 -19.69 -12.84 7.92
N GLU A 246 -20.48 -12.12 7.13
CA GLU A 246 -21.93 -12.32 7.10
C GLU A 246 -22.28 -13.70 6.56
N ARG A 247 -21.62 -14.14 5.48
CA ARG A 247 -21.80 -15.51 4.94
C ARG A 247 -21.42 -16.57 5.98
N GLN A 248 -20.31 -16.36 6.72
CA GLN A 248 -19.88 -17.29 7.77
C GLN A 248 -20.87 -17.32 8.94
N ARG A 249 -21.38 -16.16 9.39
CA ARG A 249 -22.39 -16.11 10.47
C ARG A 249 -23.70 -16.77 10.05
N GLY A 250 -24.16 -16.52 8.83
CA GLY A 250 -25.33 -17.19 8.27
C GLY A 250 -25.16 -18.71 8.29
N LEU A 251 -24.02 -19.22 7.79
CA LEU A 251 -23.71 -20.65 7.79
C LEU A 251 -23.77 -21.26 9.22
N VAL A 252 -23.13 -20.60 10.20
CA VAL A 252 -23.15 -21.10 11.59
C VAL A 252 -24.56 -21.10 12.19
N SER A 253 -25.36 -20.05 11.94
CA SER A 253 -26.74 -19.97 12.41
C SER A 253 -27.61 -21.05 11.81
N ASP A 254 -27.56 -21.20 10.49
CA ASP A 254 -28.40 -22.18 9.76
C ASP A 254 -28.01 -23.62 10.16
N THR A 255 -26.71 -23.89 10.28
CA THR A 255 -26.18 -25.17 10.75
C THR A 255 -26.69 -25.51 12.16
N ALA A 256 -26.65 -24.50 13.07
CA ALA A 256 -27.13 -24.73 14.45
C ALA A 256 -28.64 -25.05 14.51
N HIS A 257 -29.43 -24.43 13.62
CA HIS A 257 -30.87 -24.75 13.53
C HIS A 257 -31.12 -26.16 13.00
N GLU A 258 -30.45 -26.56 11.91
CA GLU A 258 -30.61 -27.87 11.27
C GLU A 258 -30.05 -29.03 12.11
N LEU A 259 -29.08 -28.78 12.99
CA LEU A 259 -28.59 -29.79 13.94
C LEU A 259 -29.54 -29.94 15.17
N ARG A 260 -30.14 -28.83 15.62
CA ARG A 260 -30.98 -28.85 16.83
C ARG A 260 -32.24 -29.73 16.67
N SER A 261 -32.86 -29.72 15.49
CA SER A 261 -34.10 -30.45 15.23
C SER A 261 -33.95 -31.98 15.38
N PRO A 262 -33.03 -32.67 14.65
CA PRO A 262 -32.87 -34.12 14.78
C PRO A 262 -32.31 -34.52 16.15
N ILE A 263 -31.47 -33.69 16.80
CA ILE A 263 -31.00 -33.96 18.17
C ILE A 263 -32.20 -33.93 19.16
N ALA A 264 -33.11 -32.96 19.01
CA ALA A 264 -34.29 -32.86 19.83
C ALA A 264 -35.25 -34.06 19.57
N SER A 265 -35.41 -34.50 18.31
CA SER A 265 -36.19 -35.69 17.95
C SER A 265 -35.61 -36.96 18.61
N ILE A 266 -34.32 -37.22 18.42
CA ILE A 266 -33.62 -38.36 19.04
C ILE A 266 -33.83 -38.34 20.56
N ARG A 267 -33.66 -37.19 21.19
CA ARG A 267 -33.83 -37.05 22.64
C ARG A 267 -35.25 -37.36 23.08
N ALA A 268 -36.25 -36.79 22.41
CA ALA A 268 -37.65 -37.02 22.73
C ALA A 268 -38.06 -38.50 22.56
N GLN A 269 -37.64 -39.14 21.48
CA GLN A 269 -37.90 -40.57 21.24
C GLN A 269 -37.32 -41.45 22.36
N LEU A 270 -36.08 -41.15 22.79
CA LEU A 270 -35.40 -41.88 23.88
C LEU A 270 -36.05 -41.59 25.26
N GLU A 271 -36.43 -40.33 25.54
CA GLU A 271 -37.10 -39.94 26.78
C GLU A 271 -38.45 -40.68 26.89
N VAL A 272 -39.28 -40.67 25.82
CA VAL A 272 -40.56 -41.40 25.78
C VAL A 272 -40.37 -42.91 25.96
N ALA A 273 -39.37 -43.48 25.27
CA ALA A 273 -39.09 -44.92 25.38
C ALA A 273 -38.62 -45.35 26.79
N LEU A 274 -37.91 -44.49 27.51
CA LEU A 274 -37.43 -44.71 28.87
C LEU A 274 -38.56 -44.54 29.90
N ASP A 275 -39.47 -43.58 29.70
CA ASP A 275 -40.57 -43.29 30.62
C ASP A 275 -41.74 -44.33 30.52
N HIS A 276 -41.90 -45.00 29.36
CA HIS A 276 -42.98 -45.96 29.10
C HIS A 276 -42.45 -47.30 28.55
N PRO A 277 -41.59 -48.02 29.27
CA PRO A 277 -40.90 -49.22 28.77
C PRO A 277 -41.79 -50.40 28.40
N ASP A 278 -42.94 -50.57 29.09
CA ASP A 278 -43.82 -51.74 28.96
C ASP A 278 -44.74 -51.74 27.72
N GLY A 279 -44.85 -50.60 27.02
CA GLY A 279 -45.64 -50.42 25.79
C GLY A 279 -44.87 -50.09 24.55
N GLN A 280 -43.51 -50.06 24.62
CA GLN A 280 -42.65 -49.53 23.59
C GLN A 280 -42.14 -50.60 22.62
N ASP A 281 -42.28 -50.35 21.33
CA ASP A 281 -41.53 -51.11 20.31
C ASP A 281 -40.08 -50.61 20.20
N TRP A 282 -39.20 -51.23 21.02
CA TRP A 282 -37.77 -50.91 21.07
C TRP A 282 -37.06 -51.05 19.73
N ARG A 283 -37.55 -51.95 18.86
CA ARG A 283 -36.96 -52.14 17.52
C ARG A 283 -37.29 -50.96 16.63
N GLN A 284 -38.51 -50.46 16.66
CA GLN A 284 -38.93 -49.27 15.92
C GLN A 284 -38.21 -48.03 16.44
N THR A 285 -38.17 -47.80 17.74
CA THR A 285 -37.44 -46.67 18.35
C THR A 285 -35.96 -46.68 17.97
N ALA A 286 -35.31 -47.85 18.02
CA ALA A 286 -33.89 -47.96 17.62
C ALA A 286 -33.70 -47.68 16.13
N SER A 287 -34.65 -48.09 15.27
CA SER A 287 -34.65 -47.79 13.84
C SER A 287 -34.75 -46.29 13.56
N ASP A 288 -35.67 -45.62 14.25
CA ASP A 288 -35.92 -44.17 14.08
C ASP A 288 -34.74 -43.34 14.58
N VAL A 289 -34.18 -43.68 15.75
CA VAL A 289 -32.93 -43.05 16.27
C VAL A 289 -31.74 -43.27 15.35
N LEU A 290 -31.63 -44.48 14.75
CA LEU A 290 -30.57 -44.76 13.78
C LEU A 290 -30.74 -43.91 12.51
N ALA A 291 -31.97 -43.78 12.00
CA ALA A 291 -32.29 -42.96 10.84
C ALA A 291 -31.90 -41.48 11.06
N ASP A 292 -32.29 -40.91 12.21
CA ASP A 292 -31.92 -39.55 12.60
C ASP A 292 -30.40 -39.37 12.76
N THR A 293 -29.72 -40.38 13.33
CA THR A 293 -28.24 -40.35 13.48
C THR A 293 -27.54 -40.39 12.12
N LEU A 294 -28.01 -41.22 11.19
CA LEU A 294 -27.49 -41.28 9.81
C LEU A 294 -27.74 -39.97 9.05
N ARG A 295 -28.88 -39.31 9.30
CA ARG A 295 -29.21 -38.00 8.76
C ARG A 295 -28.24 -36.94 9.26
N LEU A 296 -27.95 -36.92 10.59
CA LEU A 296 -26.95 -36.04 11.18
C LEU A 296 -25.55 -36.25 10.59
N SER A 297 -25.14 -37.50 10.38
CA SER A 297 -23.86 -37.84 9.79
C SER A 297 -23.72 -37.27 8.35
N ARG A 298 -24.77 -37.48 7.53
CA ARG A 298 -24.82 -36.92 6.17
C ARG A 298 -24.76 -35.38 6.17
N LEU A 299 -25.51 -34.73 7.08
CA LEU A 299 -25.47 -33.27 7.23
C LEU A 299 -24.06 -32.78 7.58
N ALA A 300 -23.37 -33.45 8.51
CA ALA A 300 -21.98 -33.09 8.88
C ALA A 300 -21.00 -33.24 7.71
N GLU A 301 -21.13 -34.32 6.94
CA GLU A 301 -20.31 -34.55 5.74
C GLU A 301 -20.56 -33.49 4.67
N ASP A 302 -21.81 -33.09 4.45
CA ASP A 302 -22.20 -32.06 3.50
C ASP A 302 -21.64 -30.69 3.88
N LEU A 303 -21.69 -30.34 5.17
CA LEU A 303 -21.10 -29.11 5.71
C LEU A 303 -19.59 -29.07 5.55
N LEU A 304 -18.91 -30.19 5.84
CA LEU A 304 -17.47 -30.31 5.63
C LEU A 304 -17.07 -30.19 4.15
N ALA A 305 -17.89 -30.75 3.24
CA ALA A 305 -17.68 -30.62 1.81
C ALA A 305 -17.82 -29.16 1.34
N LEU A 306 -18.88 -28.45 1.79
CA LEU A 306 -19.09 -27.04 1.48
C LEU A 306 -17.95 -26.16 2.06
N ALA A 307 -17.51 -26.43 3.29
CA ALA A 307 -16.41 -25.69 3.91
C ALA A 307 -15.10 -25.85 3.10
N ARG A 308 -14.79 -27.06 2.64
CA ARG A 308 -13.62 -27.32 1.78
C ARG A 308 -13.72 -26.65 0.41
N LEU A 309 -14.92 -26.53 -0.14
CA LEU A 309 -15.15 -25.85 -1.43
C LEU A 309 -15.08 -24.31 -1.29
N ASP A 310 -15.45 -23.75 -0.12
CA ASP A 310 -15.36 -22.32 0.18
C ASP A 310 -13.91 -21.86 0.48
N GLU A 311 -13.04 -22.73 1.02
CA GLU A 311 -11.63 -22.44 1.25
C GLU A 311 -10.89 -22.28 -0.09
N ARG A 312 -10.76 -21.01 -0.53
CA ARG A 312 -9.95 -20.67 -1.70
C ARG A 312 -8.47 -20.92 -1.39
N ASP A 313 -7.89 -21.96 -2.00
CA ASP A 313 -6.49 -21.96 -2.42
C ASP A 313 -5.40 -22.74 -1.71
N THR A 314 -5.50 -23.34 -0.55
CA THR A 314 -4.27 -23.94 -0.01
C THR A 314 -4.23 -25.45 0.12
N ARG A 315 -5.37 -26.15 -0.05
CA ARG A 315 -5.44 -27.61 0.09
C ARG A 315 -6.42 -28.28 -0.88
N ARG A 316 -6.49 -27.82 -2.13
CA ARG A 316 -7.29 -28.55 -3.13
C ARG A 316 -6.70 -29.94 -3.36
N PRO A 317 -7.51 -31.01 -3.32
CA PRO A 317 -7.06 -32.33 -3.71
C PRO A 317 -6.49 -32.28 -5.14
N PRO A 318 -5.49 -33.14 -5.46
CA PRO A 318 -4.86 -33.11 -6.77
C PRO A 318 -5.90 -33.39 -7.84
N ARG A 319 -6.11 -32.42 -8.71
CA ARG A 319 -7.00 -32.58 -9.86
C ARG A 319 -6.39 -33.60 -10.81
N ARG A 320 -7.15 -34.64 -11.11
CA ARG A 320 -6.76 -35.65 -12.08
C ARG A 320 -7.80 -35.76 -13.19
N ARG A 321 -7.43 -36.41 -14.26
CA ARG A 321 -8.38 -36.75 -15.33
C ARG A 321 -9.35 -37.80 -14.84
N VAL A 322 -10.65 -37.50 -14.89
CA VAL A 322 -11.75 -38.34 -14.46
C VAL A 322 -12.59 -38.69 -15.68
N ASP A 323 -12.84 -39.97 -15.90
CA ASP A 323 -13.82 -40.43 -16.88
C ASP A 323 -15.22 -40.22 -16.30
N LEU A 324 -15.86 -39.14 -16.73
CA LEU A 324 -17.20 -38.78 -16.26
C LEU A 324 -18.25 -39.81 -16.70
N THR A 325 -18.07 -40.43 -17.86
CA THR A 325 -18.98 -41.47 -18.37
C THR A 325 -18.93 -42.71 -17.51
N GLY A 326 -17.73 -43.19 -17.18
CA GLY A 326 -17.54 -44.32 -16.26
C GLY A 326 -18.09 -44.04 -14.87
N LEU A 327 -17.87 -42.81 -14.34
CA LEU A 327 -18.40 -42.39 -13.06
C LEU A 327 -19.94 -42.41 -13.02
N VAL A 328 -20.59 -41.91 -14.08
CA VAL A 328 -22.06 -41.92 -14.21
C VAL A 328 -22.62 -43.36 -14.29
N GLN A 329 -21.93 -44.23 -15.05
CA GLN A 329 -22.36 -45.65 -15.14
C GLN A 329 -22.24 -46.37 -13.81
N GLU A 330 -21.16 -46.19 -13.07
CA GLU A 330 -20.96 -46.77 -11.74
C GLU A 330 -22.06 -46.28 -10.76
N GLU A 331 -22.32 -44.97 -10.76
CA GLU A 331 -23.26 -44.37 -9.85
C GLU A 331 -24.70 -44.80 -10.15
N VAL A 332 -25.14 -44.79 -11.41
CA VAL A 332 -26.46 -45.28 -11.82
C VAL A 332 -26.67 -46.74 -11.39
N GLY A 333 -25.60 -47.58 -11.46
CA GLY A 333 -25.65 -48.96 -10.98
C GLY A 333 -25.94 -49.11 -9.48
N ARG A 334 -25.59 -48.13 -8.66
CA ARG A 334 -25.89 -48.13 -7.20
C ARG A 334 -27.37 -47.91 -6.88
N TYR A 335 -28.13 -47.35 -7.81
CA TYR A 335 -29.55 -47.08 -7.66
C TYR A 335 -30.44 -48.16 -8.29
N ALA A 336 -29.94 -49.39 -8.46
CA ALA A 336 -30.69 -50.50 -9.04
C ALA A 336 -31.97 -50.85 -8.23
N ASP A 337 -31.88 -50.71 -6.90
CA ASP A 337 -32.99 -50.99 -5.96
C ASP A 337 -33.70 -49.71 -5.46
N ALA A 338 -33.52 -48.58 -6.16
CA ALA A 338 -34.14 -47.30 -5.78
C ALA A 338 -35.68 -47.35 -5.95
N ARG A 339 -36.39 -46.50 -5.19
CA ARG A 339 -37.86 -46.37 -5.26
C ARG A 339 -38.43 -46.21 -6.68
N VAL A 340 -37.69 -45.46 -7.50
CA VAL A 340 -37.97 -45.28 -8.94
C VAL A 340 -36.76 -45.69 -9.77
N PRO A 341 -36.94 -46.29 -10.96
CA PRO A 341 -35.85 -46.72 -11.78
C PRO A 341 -35.02 -45.54 -12.27
N VAL A 342 -33.68 -45.63 -12.05
CA VAL A 342 -32.70 -44.68 -12.57
C VAL A 342 -32.08 -45.26 -13.83
N ARG A 343 -32.20 -44.58 -14.96
CA ARG A 343 -31.74 -45.07 -16.26
C ARG A 343 -30.70 -44.15 -16.87
N LEU A 344 -29.71 -44.73 -17.51
CA LEU A 344 -28.76 -44.00 -18.35
C LEU A 344 -29.38 -43.74 -19.73
N ALA A 345 -29.83 -42.53 -19.98
CA ALA A 345 -30.50 -42.12 -21.22
C ALA A 345 -29.57 -41.77 -22.37
N GLY A 346 -28.30 -41.49 -22.06
CA GLY A 346 -27.25 -41.19 -23.04
C GLY A 346 -25.85 -41.16 -22.40
N ALA A 347 -24.90 -41.84 -23.02
CA ALA A 347 -23.52 -41.96 -22.51
C ALA A 347 -22.53 -41.72 -23.65
N GLY A 348 -22.24 -40.45 -23.95
CA GLY A 348 -21.14 -40.07 -24.82
C GLY A 348 -19.81 -40.05 -24.04
N PRO A 349 -18.66 -40.34 -24.69
CA PRO A 349 -17.36 -40.30 -24.02
C PRO A 349 -17.05 -38.89 -23.53
N ALA A 350 -16.99 -38.69 -22.23
CA ALA A 350 -16.68 -37.40 -21.59
C ALA A 350 -15.69 -37.58 -20.46
N ALA A 351 -14.63 -36.77 -20.46
CA ALA A 351 -13.63 -36.72 -19.42
C ALA A 351 -13.41 -35.28 -18.97
N VAL A 352 -13.27 -35.11 -17.67
CA VAL A 352 -13.04 -33.81 -17.03
C VAL A 352 -11.77 -33.82 -16.17
N THR A 353 -11.21 -32.67 -15.85
CA THR A 353 -10.10 -32.57 -14.91
C THR A 353 -10.63 -32.09 -13.57
N GLY A 354 -10.60 -32.96 -12.55
CA GLY A 354 -11.21 -32.63 -11.28
C GLY A 354 -10.84 -33.56 -10.12
N ASP A 355 -11.53 -33.33 -9.01
CA ASP A 355 -11.54 -34.19 -7.83
C ASP A 355 -12.60 -35.30 -8.01
N PRO A 356 -12.22 -36.57 -8.07
CA PRO A 356 -13.18 -37.66 -8.26
C PRO A 356 -14.23 -37.76 -7.15
N ASP A 357 -13.84 -37.56 -5.90
CA ASP A 357 -14.73 -37.68 -4.76
C ASP A 357 -15.75 -36.53 -4.75
N GLY A 358 -15.32 -35.33 -5.11
CA GLY A 358 -16.20 -34.19 -5.30
C GLY A 358 -17.21 -34.38 -6.45
N LEU A 359 -16.76 -34.94 -7.58
CA LEU A 359 -17.60 -35.24 -8.74
C LEU A 359 -18.61 -36.36 -8.43
N HIS A 360 -18.15 -37.40 -7.72
CA HIS A 360 -19.04 -38.48 -7.24
C HIS A 360 -20.15 -37.94 -6.34
N ARG A 361 -19.79 -37.12 -5.33
CA ARG A 361 -20.77 -36.49 -4.41
C ARG A 361 -21.73 -35.56 -5.16
N MET A 362 -21.25 -34.82 -6.14
CA MET A 362 -22.11 -33.96 -6.99
C MET A 362 -23.16 -34.81 -7.72
N LEU A 363 -22.74 -35.93 -8.29
CA LEU A 363 -23.64 -36.82 -9.03
C LEU A 363 -24.63 -37.52 -8.12
N SER A 364 -24.23 -38.07 -6.96
CA SER A 364 -25.14 -38.67 -6.00
C SER A 364 -26.16 -37.67 -5.49
N ASN A 365 -25.78 -36.42 -5.15
CA ASN A 365 -26.72 -35.38 -4.77
C ASN A 365 -27.77 -35.06 -5.85
N LEU A 366 -27.37 -35.10 -7.13
CA LEU A 366 -28.34 -34.92 -8.24
C LEU A 366 -29.30 -36.08 -8.36
N ILE A 367 -28.82 -37.32 -8.27
CA ILE A 367 -29.65 -38.52 -8.40
C ILE A 367 -30.54 -38.68 -7.16
N ASP A 368 -30.02 -38.48 -5.96
CA ASP A 368 -30.81 -38.50 -4.71
C ASP A 368 -31.99 -37.50 -4.75
N ASN A 369 -31.68 -36.26 -5.22
CA ASN A 369 -32.70 -35.24 -5.37
C ASN A 369 -33.76 -35.67 -6.41
N ALA A 370 -33.33 -36.16 -7.57
CA ALA A 370 -34.24 -36.62 -8.61
C ALA A 370 -35.08 -37.81 -8.19
N THR A 371 -34.51 -38.83 -7.54
CA THR A 371 -35.25 -40.03 -7.07
C THR A 371 -36.27 -39.70 -5.96
N ARG A 372 -35.98 -38.69 -5.14
CA ARG A 372 -36.92 -38.22 -4.11
C ARG A 372 -38.16 -37.62 -4.73
N TYR A 373 -38.04 -36.79 -5.75
CA TYR A 373 -39.17 -36.04 -6.32
C TYR A 373 -39.79 -36.68 -7.56
N ALA A 374 -39.12 -37.64 -8.20
CA ALA A 374 -39.65 -38.35 -9.35
C ALA A 374 -40.96 -39.10 -9.02
N GLN A 375 -41.87 -39.13 -9.98
CA GLN A 375 -43.09 -39.94 -9.91
C GLN A 375 -42.83 -41.37 -10.36
N SER A 376 -42.17 -41.59 -11.46
CA SER A 376 -41.99 -42.91 -12.06
C SER A 376 -40.59 -43.26 -12.54
N GLN A 377 -39.75 -42.26 -12.90
CA GLN A 377 -38.43 -42.54 -13.44
C GLN A 377 -37.48 -41.35 -13.33
N VAL A 378 -36.17 -41.66 -13.32
CA VAL A 378 -35.08 -40.73 -13.43
C VAL A 378 -34.19 -41.09 -14.61
N ALA A 379 -33.85 -40.08 -15.44
CA ALA A 379 -32.98 -40.24 -16.59
C ALA A 379 -31.66 -39.46 -16.38
N VAL A 380 -30.52 -40.13 -16.46
CA VAL A 380 -29.21 -39.53 -16.37
C VAL A 380 -28.57 -39.53 -17.76
N SER A 381 -27.99 -38.44 -18.20
CA SER A 381 -27.24 -38.41 -19.44
C SER A 381 -25.93 -37.62 -19.32
N VAL A 382 -24.95 -38.06 -20.07
CA VAL A 382 -23.66 -37.38 -20.22
C VAL A 382 -23.29 -37.26 -21.70
N SER A 383 -22.87 -36.09 -22.12
CA SER A 383 -22.50 -35.79 -23.50
C SER A 383 -21.44 -34.70 -23.58
N MET A 384 -20.79 -34.58 -24.73
CA MET A 384 -19.92 -33.44 -25.02
C MET A 384 -20.68 -32.33 -25.70
N GLU A 385 -20.58 -31.11 -25.16
CA GLU A 385 -21.12 -29.89 -25.74
C GLU A 385 -19.96 -28.92 -26.03
N GLY A 386 -19.45 -28.95 -27.24
CA GLY A 386 -18.27 -28.20 -27.64
C GLY A 386 -17.02 -28.61 -26.83
N LYS A 387 -16.50 -27.69 -26.03
CA LYS A 387 -15.33 -27.91 -25.14
C LYS A 387 -15.70 -28.36 -23.73
N ASN A 388 -16.98 -28.56 -23.46
CA ASN A 388 -17.47 -28.92 -22.14
C ASN A 388 -18.13 -30.28 -22.12
N ALA A 389 -18.09 -30.97 -20.99
CA ALA A 389 -18.90 -32.12 -20.70
C ALA A 389 -20.22 -31.65 -20.06
N ARG A 390 -21.34 -32.02 -20.63
CA ARG A 390 -22.69 -31.77 -20.10
C ARG A 390 -23.20 -33.03 -19.41
N LEU A 391 -23.45 -32.92 -18.13
CA LEU A 391 -24.16 -33.90 -17.31
C LEU A 391 -25.59 -33.39 -17.09
N SER A 392 -26.61 -34.24 -17.29
CA SER A 392 -27.98 -33.88 -16.90
C SER A 392 -28.67 -35.01 -16.18
N VAL A 393 -29.43 -34.68 -15.16
CA VAL A 393 -30.32 -35.59 -14.40
C VAL A 393 -31.72 -35.03 -14.52
N THR A 394 -32.63 -35.85 -15.04
CA THR A 394 -34.02 -35.44 -15.33
C THR A 394 -34.95 -36.34 -14.57
N ASP A 395 -35.90 -35.77 -13.83
CA ASP A 395 -37.02 -36.47 -13.19
C ASP A 395 -38.35 -36.10 -13.85
N ASP A 396 -39.37 -36.89 -13.59
CA ASP A 396 -40.75 -36.66 -13.99
C ASP A 396 -41.67 -36.17 -12.84
N GLY A 397 -41.06 -35.49 -11.88
CA GLY A 397 -41.72 -34.95 -10.71
C GLY A 397 -42.54 -33.66 -10.98
N PRO A 398 -42.90 -32.93 -9.92
CA PRO A 398 -43.70 -31.70 -10.05
C PRO A 398 -42.94 -30.51 -10.66
N GLY A 399 -41.62 -30.64 -10.81
CA GLY A 399 -40.77 -29.53 -11.27
C GLY A 399 -40.60 -28.38 -10.26
N ILE A 400 -39.92 -27.32 -10.69
CA ILE A 400 -39.72 -26.11 -9.89
C ILE A 400 -40.09 -24.89 -10.76
N PRO A 401 -40.92 -23.95 -10.28
CA PRO A 401 -41.25 -22.72 -10.98
C PRO A 401 -40.00 -21.93 -11.37
N ALA A 402 -40.01 -21.29 -12.53
CA ALA A 402 -38.83 -20.57 -13.04
C ALA A 402 -38.29 -19.51 -12.07
N ALA A 403 -39.15 -18.83 -11.32
CA ALA A 403 -38.80 -17.84 -10.31
C ALA A 403 -37.99 -18.40 -9.13
N ASP A 404 -38.15 -19.70 -8.82
CA ASP A 404 -37.54 -20.36 -7.66
C ASP A 404 -36.33 -21.22 -8.00
N ARG A 405 -36.05 -21.45 -9.31
CA ARG A 405 -34.94 -22.33 -9.75
C ARG A 405 -33.58 -21.84 -9.28
N GLU A 406 -33.35 -20.54 -9.29
CA GLU A 406 -32.11 -19.95 -8.81
C GLU A 406 -32.00 -20.06 -7.29
N ARG A 407 -33.09 -19.85 -6.56
CA ARG A 407 -33.18 -19.98 -5.10
C ARG A 407 -32.98 -21.42 -4.62
N ALA A 408 -33.34 -22.40 -5.42
CA ALA A 408 -33.19 -23.83 -5.08
C ALA A 408 -31.73 -24.26 -4.85
N PHE A 409 -30.75 -23.50 -5.37
CA PHE A 409 -29.34 -23.71 -5.10
C PHE A 409 -28.83 -23.01 -3.82
N GLY A 410 -29.72 -22.31 -3.10
CA GLY A 410 -29.38 -21.71 -1.81
C GLY A 410 -29.15 -22.80 -0.75
N ARG A 411 -28.26 -22.54 0.19
CA ARG A 411 -28.01 -23.45 1.33
C ARG A 411 -29.23 -23.49 2.21
N PHE A 412 -29.61 -24.67 2.69
CA PHE A 412 -30.79 -24.91 3.54
C PHE A 412 -32.12 -24.41 2.93
N THR A 413 -32.17 -24.25 1.62
CA THR A 413 -33.37 -23.79 0.93
C THR A 413 -34.30 -24.98 0.66
N ARG A 414 -35.49 -24.89 1.23
CA ARG A 414 -36.62 -25.83 0.97
C ARG A 414 -37.77 -25.00 0.40
N LEU A 415 -38.21 -25.31 -0.81
CA LEU A 415 -39.30 -24.60 -1.47
C LEU A 415 -40.67 -25.02 -0.85
N GLU A 416 -41.60 -24.07 -0.73
CA GLU A 416 -42.89 -24.28 -0.08
C GLU A 416 -43.71 -25.44 -0.67
N ALA A 417 -43.59 -25.67 -1.98
CA ALA A 417 -44.23 -26.82 -2.64
C ALA A 417 -43.70 -28.18 -2.19
N ALA A 418 -42.52 -28.22 -1.53
CA ALA A 418 -41.99 -29.44 -0.91
C ALA A 418 -42.40 -29.61 0.55
N ARG A 419 -42.82 -28.53 1.25
CA ARG A 419 -43.29 -28.59 2.65
C ARG A 419 -44.66 -29.21 2.83
N SER A 420 -45.54 -29.08 1.83
CA SER A 420 -46.93 -29.56 1.91
C SER A 420 -47.09 -31.08 1.72
N ARG A 421 -46.02 -31.86 1.51
CA ARG A 421 -46.02 -33.32 1.35
C ARG A 421 -45.26 -34.05 2.48
N GLU A 422 -45.08 -33.36 3.61
CA GLU A 422 -44.28 -33.86 4.75
C GLU A 422 -45.11 -34.75 5.72
N ASP A 423 -45.76 -35.80 5.24
CA ASP A 423 -46.09 -36.93 6.11
C ASP A 423 -44.98 -38.02 6.13
N ASP A 424 -43.94 -37.89 5.27
CA ASP A 424 -42.77 -38.77 5.29
C ASP A 424 -41.51 -38.03 5.75
N ASP A 425 -40.93 -38.45 6.87
CA ASP A 425 -39.83 -37.93 7.68
C ASP A 425 -38.43 -37.94 6.96
N GLU A 426 -38.37 -38.10 5.64
CA GLU A 426 -37.17 -38.22 4.84
C GLU A 426 -36.66 -36.90 4.20
N GLY A 427 -37.08 -35.74 4.71
CA GLY A 427 -36.67 -34.44 4.20
C GLY A 427 -35.17 -34.21 4.28
N GLY A 428 -34.45 -34.04 3.15
CA GLY A 428 -33.03 -33.69 3.11
C GLY A 428 -32.77 -32.28 3.66
N ALA A 429 -31.55 -32.03 4.13
CA ALA A 429 -31.12 -30.76 4.76
C ALA A 429 -31.06 -29.52 3.81
N GLY A 430 -31.48 -29.67 2.54
CA GLY A 430 -31.43 -28.53 1.57
C GLY A 430 -30.01 -28.10 1.16
N LEU A 431 -29.01 -28.96 1.32
CA LEU A 431 -27.64 -28.72 0.96
C LEU A 431 -27.22 -29.33 -0.39
N GLY A 432 -27.93 -30.36 -0.87
CA GLY A 432 -27.50 -31.14 -2.06
C GLY A 432 -27.28 -30.27 -3.32
N LEU A 433 -28.26 -29.44 -3.71
CA LEU A 433 -28.10 -28.55 -4.87
C LEU A 433 -27.04 -27.46 -4.63
N ALA A 434 -26.87 -26.98 -3.41
CA ALA A 434 -25.81 -26.05 -3.06
C ALA A 434 -24.42 -26.69 -3.24
N ILE A 435 -24.25 -27.96 -2.85
CA ILE A 435 -23.01 -28.74 -3.10
C ILE A 435 -22.78 -28.92 -4.60
N VAL A 436 -23.82 -29.26 -5.37
CA VAL A 436 -23.74 -29.38 -6.83
C VAL A 436 -23.19 -28.11 -7.46
N ARG A 437 -23.76 -26.95 -7.13
CA ARG A 437 -23.29 -25.66 -7.68
C ARG A 437 -21.87 -25.34 -7.24
N ALA A 438 -21.56 -25.50 -5.97
CA ALA A 438 -20.23 -25.23 -5.44
C ALA A 438 -19.17 -26.13 -6.08
N THR A 439 -19.48 -27.43 -6.27
CA THR A 439 -18.59 -28.38 -6.94
C THR A 439 -18.40 -28.03 -8.42
N ALA A 440 -19.48 -27.71 -9.15
CA ALA A 440 -19.39 -27.28 -10.54
C ALA A 440 -18.49 -26.04 -10.69
N GLN A 441 -18.71 -25.02 -9.86
CA GLN A 441 -17.90 -23.78 -9.84
C GLN A 441 -16.44 -24.05 -9.46
N ALA A 442 -16.18 -24.91 -8.48
CA ALA A 442 -14.82 -25.29 -8.11
C ALA A 442 -14.07 -25.97 -9.26
N HIS A 443 -14.78 -26.62 -10.19
CA HIS A 443 -14.25 -27.23 -11.40
C HIS A 443 -14.22 -26.29 -12.62
N GLY A 444 -14.61 -25.01 -12.45
CA GLY A 444 -14.65 -24.00 -13.53
C GLY A 444 -15.86 -24.14 -14.45
N GLY A 445 -16.89 -24.86 -13.99
CA GLY A 445 -18.15 -25.10 -14.67
C GLY A 445 -19.33 -24.32 -14.07
N SER A 446 -20.54 -24.69 -14.46
CA SER A 446 -21.79 -24.12 -14.00
C SER A 446 -22.86 -25.20 -13.81
N ALA A 447 -23.88 -24.90 -12.97
CA ALA A 447 -25.04 -25.74 -12.75
C ALA A 447 -26.31 -24.90 -12.76
N TRP A 448 -27.38 -25.39 -13.40
CA TRP A 448 -28.68 -24.75 -13.47
C TRP A 448 -29.81 -25.76 -13.58
N LEU A 449 -31.07 -25.32 -13.42
CA LEU A 449 -32.27 -26.09 -13.53
C LEU A 449 -33.11 -25.68 -14.74
N GLU A 450 -33.58 -26.68 -15.52
CA GLU A 450 -34.46 -26.51 -16.67
C GLU A 450 -35.81 -27.20 -16.43
N ASP A 451 -36.83 -26.78 -17.15
CA ASP A 451 -38.12 -27.48 -17.21
C ASP A 451 -37.98 -28.78 -18.03
N ALA A 452 -38.54 -29.89 -17.57
CA ALA A 452 -38.51 -31.14 -18.32
C ALA A 452 -39.86 -31.49 -18.95
N GLY A 453 -40.95 -30.84 -18.52
CA GLY A 453 -42.33 -30.89 -19.01
C GLY A 453 -42.91 -32.28 -19.21
N PRO A 454 -43.29 -33.11 -18.19
CA PRO A 454 -43.25 -32.80 -16.76
C PRO A 454 -41.89 -33.04 -16.11
N GLY A 455 -41.68 -32.43 -14.94
CA GLY A 455 -40.50 -32.66 -14.11
C GLY A 455 -39.45 -31.59 -14.14
N LEU A 456 -38.27 -31.92 -13.62
CA LEU A 456 -37.11 -31.04 -13.53
C LEU A 456 -35.90 -31.68 -14.21
N ARG A 457 -35.12 -30.84 -14.89
CA ARG A 457 -33.82 -31.24 -15.38
C ARG A 457 -32.74 -30.41 -14.71
N ALA A 458 -31.89 -31.04 -13.93
CA ALA A 458 -30.66 -30.44 -13.40
C ALA A 458 -29.54 -30.65 -14.40
N VAL A 459 -28.90 -29.56 -14.79
CA VAL A 459 -27.81 -29.57 -15.78
C VAL A 459 -26.52 -29.06 -15.13
N VAL A 460 -25.42 -29.78 -15.36
CA VAL A 460 -24.06 -29.37 -14.97
C VAL A 460 -23.18 -29.36 -16.21
N LEU A 461 -22.50 -28.25 -16.41
CA LEU A 461 -21.53 -28.07 -17.49
C LEU A 461 -20.13 -27.94 -16.91
N LEU A 462 -19.21 -28.82 -17.28
CA LEU A 462 -17.83 -28.86 -16.80
C LEU A 462 -16.83 -28.74 -17.95
N PRO A 463 -15.73 -28.01 -17.81
CA PRO A 463 -14.67 -27.98 -18.82
C PRO A 463 -14.13 -29.39 -19.08
N ALA A 464 -14.08 -29.81 -20.32
CA ALA A 464 -13.53 -31.12 -20.71
C ALA A 464 -12.01 -31.12 -20.47
N ALA A 465 -11.47 -32.29 -20.12
CA ALA A 465 -10.03 -32.47 -20.03
C ALA A 465 -9.40 -32.26 -21.44
N ALA A 466 -8.41 -31.38 -21.54
CA ALA A 466 -7.70 -31.16 -22.80
C ALA A 466 -7.14 -32.47 -23.36
N GLY A 467 -7.34 -32.68 -24.66
CA GLY A 467 -7.17 -33.90 -25.42
C GLY A 467 -5.99 -34.79 -25.05
N GLY A 468 -6.31 -35.97 -24.58
CA GLY A 468 -5.49 -37.14 -24.48
C GLY A 468 -6.41 -38.35 -24.66
N ARG A 469 -6.05 -39.28 -25.54
CA ARG A 469 -6.71 -40.54 -25.79
C ARG A 469 -7.15 -41.21 -24.46
N PRO A 470 -8.36 -41.80 -24.33
CA PRO A 470 -8.75 -42.51 -23.14
C PRO A 470 -7.66 -43.54 -22.77
N ALA A 471 -7.24 -43.52 -21.51
CA ALA A 471 -6.33 -44.55 -21.02
C ALA A 471 -7.05 -45.89 -21.15
N SER A 472 -6.44 -46.84 -21.87
CA SER A 472 -6.90 -48.21 -21.97
C SER A 472 -7.07 -48.79 -20.56
N PRO A 473 -8.11 -49.56 -20.26
CA PRO A 473 -8.29 -50.18 -18.97
C PRO A 473 -7.04 -51.01 -18.59
N ALA A 474 -6.57 -50.80 -17.37
CA ALA A 474 -5.46 -51.56 -16.83
C ALA A 474 -5.76 -53.08 -16.93
N PRO A 475 -4.80 -53.96 -17.35
CA PRO A 475 -5.07 -55.35 -17.43
C PRO A 475 -5.38 -55.89 -16.02
N SER A 476 -6.53 -56.60 -15.94
CA SER A 476 -6.95 -57.34 -14.77
C SER A 476 -5.84 -58.24 -14.27
N ARG A 477 -5.39 -58.09 -13.03
CA ARG A 477 -4.46 -58.97 -12.37
C ARG A 477 -4.98 -60.42 -12.48
N PRO A 478 -4.20 -61.40 -12.95
CA PRO A 478 -4.61 -62.78 -12.94
C PRO A 478 -4.76 -63.25 -11.49
N ALA A 479 -5.85 -63.95 -11.24
CA ALA A 479 -6.16 -64.58 -9.95
C ALA A 479 -4.96 -65.49 -9.53
N SER A 480 -4.44 -65.19 -8.32
CA SER A 480 -3.42 -66.01 -7.68
C SER A 480 -3.96 -67.42 -7.43
N THR A 481 -3.64 -68.38 -8.24
CA THR A 481 -3.82 -69.79 -7.99
C THR A 481 -2.90 -70.24 -6.85
N LYS A 482 -3.51 -70.51 -5.71
CA LYS A 482 -2.90 -71.11 -4.53
C LYS A 482 -2.44 -72.54 -4.88
N PRO A 483 -1.19 -72.95 -4.68
CA PRO A 483 -0.79 -74.35 -4.91
C PRO A 483 -1.41 -75.26 -3.85
N PRO A 484 -1.67 -76.56 -4.20
CA PRO A 484 -2.23 -77.51 -3.28
C PRO A 484 -1.21 -77.91 -2.21
N ARG A 485 -1.68 -77.98 -0.94
CA ARG A 485 -0.91 -78.57 0.17
C ARG A 485 -0.64 -80.03 -0.12
N ALA A 486 0.63 -80.43 -0.27
CA ALA A 486 1.06 -81.78 -0.21
C ALA A 486 0.89 -82.36 1.18
N ALA A 487 0.16 -83.45 1.33
CA ALA A 487 0.14 -84.31 2.50
C ALA A 487 1.46 -85.06 2.57
N ALA A 488 2.15 -85.03 3.69
CA ALA A 488 3.24 -85.94 4.03
C ALA A 488 2.98 -86.50 5.43
N GLN A 489 3.13 -87.77 5.45
CA GLN A 489 3.02 -88.75 6.53
C GLN A 489 3.80 -88.33 7.80
#